data_bdadbaceb6090aeb964778aee13d8468
#
_entry.id   bdadbaceb6090aeb964778aee13d8468
#
_cell.length_a   1.000
_cell.length_b   1.000
_cell.length_c   1.000
_cell.angle_alpha   90.00
_cell.angle_beta   90.00
_cell.angle_gamma   90.00
#
_symmetry.space_group_name_H-M   'P 1'
#
loop_
_entity.id
_entity.type
_entity.pdbx_description
1 polymer ?
#
loop_
_entity_poly.entity_id
_entity_poly.type
_entity_poly.pdbx_seq_one_letter_code
_entity_poly.pdbx_strand_id
1 'polypeptide(L)'
;TLSSNGKWLVYGTRWNDKTGLIARELKTGSEKWLAYPIQKDDQESQATLGVLPAMTFTPDSQNLLTSYDGKIYSIPIDGGDAKNIAFNVNEDIELGPRLKFNYPIEDKEYVTANHIRNPKLSPNGRMVAYSAFHRIYIKELPNGEPKRLTNFDYTEEMPIWSPDGKEIAFVTWNHQDGGAIYKITLEGKKKLVKLTDEEGIYSSPTYNNNGDRIVFIKGSKQEYKDGYGPRSFRSSDALMWVSNKGGKINHITLCEGRSNPHFIKNSDRIHLYSNSKGLTSIRWDGTDEKEIIKVTGITTYGAGWSPEASKPSTASMVIKSPVTDQALAIINNDIYTVTIPYKGGETVTINVADASKAAFPSNKLTLVGGE
;
A
#
# COMPACT_ATOMS: atom_id res chain seq x y z
N THR A 1 -1.69 18.67 25.12
CA THR A 1 -1.50 19.56 26.29
C THR A 1 -2.62 19.36 27.29
N LEU A 2 -2.33 19.56 28.59
CA LEU A 2 -3.27 19.46 29.71
C LEU A 2 -3.59 20.86 30.24
N SER A 3 -4.85 21.14 30.54
CA SER A 3 -5.25 22.40 31.17
C SER A 3 -4.75 22.50 32.61
N SER A 4 -4.44 23.71 33.08
CA SER A 4 -3.90 23.95 34.43
C SER A 4 -4.83 23.49 35.55
N ASN A 5 -6.15 23.51 35.30
CA ASN A 5 -7.15 23.00 36.26
C ASN A 5 -7.35 21.46 36.20
N GLY A 6 -6.60 20.75 35.34
CA GLY A 6 -6.68 19.30 35.19
C GLY A 6 -7.98 18.76 34.58
N LYS A 7 -8.85 19.63 34.04
CA LYS A 7 -10.15 19.23 33.51
C LYS A 7 -10.08 18.76 32.06
N TRP A 8 -9.22 19.35 31.24
CA TRP A 8 -9.18 19.15 29.79
C TRP A 8 -7.83 18.65 29.30
N LEU A 9 -7.87 17.64 28.42
CA LEU A 9 -6.73 17.19 27.61
C LEU A 9 -6.99 17.59 26.16
N VAL A 10 -6.07 18.35 25.54
CA VAL A 10 -6.11 18.63 24.10
C VAL A 10 -4.99 17.89 23.39
N TYR A 11 -5.33 17.25 22.30
CA TYR A 11 -4.41 16.49 21.46
C TYR A 11 -4.80 16.58 19.99
N GLY A 12 -3.85 16.32 19.11
CA GLY A 12 -4.09 16.23 17.68
C GLY A 12 -4.49 14.82 17.29
N THR A 13 -5.38 14.73 16.32
CA THR A 13 -5.78 13.46 15.71
C THR A 13 -6.01 13.65 14.21
N ARG A 14 -5.78 12.58 13.46
CA ARG A 14 -6.10 12.55 12.04
C ARG A 14 -7.50 12.01 11.83
N TRP A 15 -8.24 12.68 10.98
CA TRP A 15 -9.58 12.29 10.58
C TRP A 15 -9.77 12.61 9.10
N ASN A 16 -10.22 11.63 8.33
CA ASN A 16 -10.58 11.80 6.91
C ASN A 16 -9.53 12.59 6.12
N ASP A 17 -8.23 12.16 6.18
CA ASP A 17 -7.09 12.75 5.48
C ASP A 17 -6.55 14.10 6.00
N LYS A 18 -7.07 14.59 7.09
CA LYS A 18 -6.65 15.87 7.68
C LYS A 18 -6.44 15.74 9.17
N THR A 19 -5.62 16.60 9.72
CA THR A 19 -5.36 16.65 11.16
C THR A 19 -6.19 17.76 11.80
N GLY A 20 -6.72 17.47 12.97
CA GLY A 20 -7.46 18.43 13.79
C GLY A 20 -7.11 18.33 15.26
N LEU A 21 -7.64 19.24 16.06
CA LEU A 21 -7.49 19.26 17.52
C LEU A 21 -8.78 18.81 18.19
N ILE A 22 -8.67 17.86 19.12
CA ILE A 22 -9.76 17.38 19.97
C ILE A 22 -9.49 17.81 21.42
N ALA A 23 -10.53 18.30 22.08
CA ALA A 23 -10.55 18.44 23.53
C ALA A 23 -11.33 17.28 24.16
N ARG A 24 -10.70 16.61 25.11
CA ARG A 24 -11.31 15.56 25.93
C ARG A 24 -11.48 16.05 27.36
N GLU A 25 -12.71 16.01 27.88
CA GLU A 25 -12.98 16.23 29.30
C GLU A 25 -12.58 14.98 30.09
N LEU A 26 -11.60 15.11 30.99
CA LEU A 26 -11.03 13.96 31.67
C LEU A 26 -11.98 13.24 32.62
N LYS A 27 -12.95 13.96 33.21
CA LYS A 27 -13.92 13.40 34.12
C LYS A 27 -14.97 12.52 33.44
N THR A 28 -15.44 12.95 32.26
CA THR A 28 -16.54 12.29 31.54
C THR A 28 -16.04 11.42 30.40
N GLY A 29 -14.84 11.71 29.90
CA GLY A 29 -14.31 11.12 28.68
C GLY A 29 -14.90 11.70 27.39
N SER A 30 -15.80 12.71 27.49
CA SER A 30 -16.42 13.35 26.34
C SER A 30 -15.39 14.10 25.51
N GLU A 31 -15.51 13.99 24.17
CA GLU A 31 -14.61 14.59 23.21
C GLU A 31 -15.37 15.54 22.29
N LYS A 32 -14.69 16.60 21.87
CA LYS A 32 -15.19 17.55 20.87
C LYS A 32 -14.06 18.13 20.04
N TRP A 33 -14.36 18.42 18.78
CA TRP A 33 -13.46 19.16 17.91
C TRP A 33 -13.30 20.59 18.37
N LEU A 34 -12.06 21.08 18.48
CA LEU A 34 -11.74 22.48 18.70
C LEU A 34 -11.40 23.20 17.39
N ALA A 35 -10.66 22.53 16.52
CA ALA A 35 -10.31 23.04 15.21
C ALA A 35 -10.10 21.89 14.23
N TYR A 36 -10.66 22.02 13.02
CA TYR A 36 -10.51 21.06 11.96
C TYR A 36 -10.82 21.69 10.60
N PRO A 37 -10.00 21.52 9.58
CA PRO A 37 -8.65 21.01 9.65
C PRO A 37 -7.66 22.07 10.17
N ILE A 38 -6.55 21.60 10.80
CA ILE A 38 -5.44 22.47 11.20
C ILE A 38 -4.21 22.28 10.33
N GLN A 39 -4.14 21.17 9.60
CA GLN A 39 -3.03 20.79 8.76
C GLN A 39 -3.51 19.97 7.57
N LYS A 40 -2.72 19.99 6.49
CA LYS A 40 -2.90 19.12 5.34
C LYS A 40 -2.58 17.67 5.69
N ASP A 41 -2.81 16.79 4.71
CA ASP A 41 -2.51 15.37 4.85
C ASP A 41 -1.03 15.14 5.21
N ASP A 42 -0.81 14.44 6.31
CA ASP A 42 0.51 14.03 6.83
C ASP A 42 0.67 12.51 6.86
N GLN A 43 -0.13 11.79 6.08
CA GLN A 43 -0.20 10.32 6.05
C GLN A 43 1.17 9.67 5.90
N GLU A 44 2.06 10.26 5.13
CA GLU A 44 3.41 9.78 4.90
C GLU A 44 4.47 10.42 5.80
N SER A 45 4.07 11.33 6.68
CA SER A 45 5.00 11.96 7.60
C SER A 45 5.51 10.96 8.64
N GLN A 46 6.83 10.93 8.82
CA GLN A 46 7.46 10.19 9.91
C GLN A 46 7.71 11.06 11.14
N ALA A 47 7.47 12.35 11.04
CA ALA A 47 7.67 13.30 12.13
C ALA A 47 6.46 13.30 13.08
N THR A 48 6.40 12.35 13.98
CA THR A 48 5.27 12.18 14.92
C THR A 48 5.09 13.36 15.89
N LEU A 49 6.09 14.20 16.06
CA LEU A 49 6.05 15.33 17.00
C LEU A 49 6.14 16.71 16.32
N GLY A 50 6.54 16.77 15.05
CA GLY A 50 6.77 18.03 14.33
C GLY A 50 5.58 18.53 13.53
N VAL A 51 4.55 17.72 13.36
CA VAL A 51 3.40 18.04 12.51
C VAL A 51 2.24 18.69 13.25
N LEU A 52 2.20 18.55 14.58
CA LEU A 52 1.19 19.22 15.40
C LEU A 52 1.69 20.60 15.84
N PRO A 53 0.81 21.59 15.81
CA PRO A 53 1.18 22.93 16.27
C PRO A 53 1.49 22.95 17.76
N ALA A 54 2.39 23.84 18.15
CA ALA A 54 2.57 24.15 19.57
C ALA A 54 1.25 24.64 20.15
N MET A 55 0.90 24.16 21.33
CA MET A 55 -0.36 24.51 21.98
C MET A 55 -0.20 24.62 23.50
N THR A 56 -0.88 25.56 24.09
CA THR A 56 -0.96 25.77 25.55
C THR A 56 -2.30 26.32 25.94
N PHE A 57 -2.66 26.16 27.21
CA PHE A 57 -3.87 26.79 27.76
C PHE A 57 -3.54 28.17 28.32
N THR A 58 -4.53 29.08 28.30
CA THR A 58 -4.50 30.29 29.13
C THR A 58 -4.47 29.89 30.61
N PRO A 59 -3.91 30.75 31.52
CA PRO A 59 -3.81 30.41 32.94
C PRO A 59 -5.13 30.05 33.62
N ASP A 60 -6.24 30.66 33.16
CA ASP A 60 -7.60 30.39 33.61
C ASP A 60 -8.19 29.10 33.03
N SER A 61 -7.46 28.43 32.14
CA SER A 61 -7.91 27.23 31.41
C SER A 61 -9.18 27.40 30.56
N GLN A 62 -9.51 28.65 30.20
CA GLN A 62 -10.72 28.93 29.39
C GLN A 62 -10.44 28.84 27.87
N ASN A 63 -9.20 29.11 27.45
CA ASN A 63 -8.87 29.13 26.03
C ASN A 63 -7.63 28.28 25.76
N LEU A 64 -7.62 27.65 24.60
CA LEU A 64 -6.43 27.04 24.01
C LEU A 64 -5.74 28.05 23.10
N LEU A 65 -4.46 28.29 23.31
CA LEU A 65 -3.61 29.05 22.39
C LEU A 65 -2.88 28.07 21.48
N THR A 66 -2.96 28.22 20.18
CA THR A 66 -2.32 27.34 19.21
C THR A 66 -2.01 28.07 17.91
N SER A 67 -1.10 27.52 17.11
CA SER A 67 -0.73 28.11 15.81
C SER A 67 -1.00 27.13 14.67
N TYR A 68 -1.69 27.59 13.64
CA TYR A 68 -1.86 26.86 12.39
C TYR A 68 -2.20 27.84 11.27
N ASP A 69 -2.07 27.43 10.02
CA ASP A 69 -2.31 28.26 8.84
C ASP A 69 -1.56 29.61 8.89
N GLY A 70 -0.33 29.59 9.43
CA GLY A 70 0.51 30.80 9.55
C GLY A 70 0.00 31.85 10.54
N LYS A 71 -0.93 31.50 11.42
CA LYS A 71 -1.56 32.42 12.39
C LYS A 71 -1.54 31.82 13.80
N ILE A 72 -1.74 32.67 14.80
CA ILE A 72 -1.94 32.29 16.19
C ILE A 72 -3.41 32.47 16.54
N TYR A 73 -3.99 31.47 17.17
CA TYR A 73 -5.39 31.49 17.57
C TYR A 73 -5.56 31.28 19.08
N SER A 74 -6.60 31.93 19.60
CA SER A 74 -7.20 31.64 20.90
C SER A 74 -8.54 30.98 20.66
N ILE A 75 -8.69 29.74 21.12
CA ILE A 75 -9.88 28.90 20.90
C ILE A 75 -10.57 28.66 22.24
N PRO A 76 -11.81 29.10 22.46
CA PRO A 76 -12.54 28.84 23.69
C PRO A 76 -12.73 27.33 23.90
N ILE A 77 -12.39 26.83 25.12
CA ILE A 77 -12.48 25.40 25.39
C ILE A 77 -13.93 24.89 25.44
N ASP A 78 -14.89 25.74 25.78
CA ASP A 78 -16.30 25.38 25.84
C ASP A 78 -16.99 25.38 24.47
N GLY A 79 -16.30 25.82 23.43
CA GLY A 79 -16.79 25.98 22.06
C GLY A 79 -16.94 27.44 21.69
N GLY A 80 -17.04 27.70 20.41
CA GLY A 80 -17.10 29.03 19.82
C GLY A 80 -16.01 29.26 18.80
N ASP A 81 -16.06 30.45 18.17
CA ASP A 81 -15.15 30.77 17.07
C ASP A 81 -13.71 31.01 17.57
N ALA A 82 -12.76 30.44 16.85
CA ALA A 82 -11.35 30.73 17.08
C ALA A 82 -11.04 32.21 16.76
N LYS A 83 -10.43 32.90 17.71
CA LYS A 83 -10.03 34.30 17.55
C LYS A 83 -8.58 34.39 17.11
N ASN A 84 -8.30 35.02 15.99
CA ASN A 84 -6.94 35.29 15.55
C ASN A 84 -6.28 36.30 16.49
N ILE A 85 -5.07 35.95 16.97
CA ILE A 85 -4.21 36.88 17.70
C ILE A 85 -3.24 37.48 16.67
N ALA A 86 -3.52 38.69 16.25
CA ALA A 86 -2.68 39.37 15.27
C ALA A 86 -1.31 39.73 15.88
N PHE A 87 -0.28 39.51 15.13
CA PHE A 87 1.07 39.95 15.46
C PHE A 87 1.78 40.46 14.20
N ASN A 88 2.69 41.38 14.38
CA ASN A 88 3.56 41.87 13.33
C ASN A 88 5.01 41.62 13.74
N VAL A 89 5.79 41.15 12.79
CA VAL A 89 7.27 41.02 12.94
C VAL A 89 7.90 42.00 11.97
N ASN A 90 8.76 42.86 12.48
CA ASN A 90 9.59 43.74 11.67
C ASN A 90 11.01 43.53 12.13
N GLU A 91 11.80 42.82 11.34
CA GLU A 91 13.18 42.45 11.65
C GLU A 91 14.04 42.57 10.41
N ASP A 92 15.17 43.20 10.56
CA ASP A 92 16.21 43.26 9.53
C ASP A 92 17.14 42.05 9.68
N ILE A 93 17.05 41.10 8.80
CA ILE A 93 17.85 39.88 8.81
C ILE A 93 18.99 40.02 7.80
N GLU A 94 20.23 40.00 8.29
CA GLU A 94 21.40 39.91 7.44
C GLU A 94 21.47 38.51 6.80
N LEU A 95 21.26 38.46 5.51
CA LEU A 95 21.38 37.22 4.74
C LEU A 95 22.84 37.03 4.33
N GLY A 96 23.37 35.85 4.55
CA GLY A 96 24.65 35.43 4.01
C GLY A 96 24.72 35.47 2.48
N PRO A 97 25.89 35.22 1.90
CA PRO A 97 26.08 35.25 0.45
C PRO A 97 25.05 34.34 -0.23
N ARG A 98 24.36 34.84 -1.23
CA ARG A 98 23.39 34.09 -2.01
C ARG A 98 24.13 33.03 -2.85
N LEU A 99 24.09 31.78 -2.39
CA LEU A 99 24.61 30.66 -3.16
C LEU A 99 23.64 30.37 -4.30
N LYS A 100 24.01 30.78 -5.51
CA LYS A 100 23.25 30.44 -6.72
C LYS A 100 23.84 29.16 -7.30
N PHE A 101 23.03 28.12 -7.32
CA PHE A 101 23.31 26.94 -8.10
C PHE A 101 22.58 27.06 -9.43
N ASN A 102 23.33 27.08 -10.53
CA ASN A 102 22.74 26.96 -11.85
C ASN A 102 22.51 25.47 -12.10
N TYR A 103 21.28 25.03 -11.98
CA TYR A 103 20.86 23.71 -12.43
C TYR A 103 19.88 23.87 -13.59
N PRO A 104 19.96 23.02 -14.62
CA PRO A 104 19.03 23.08 -15.71
C PRO A 104 17.63 22.75 -15.22
N ILE A 105 16.69 23.67 -15.39
CA ILE A 105 15.27 23.36 -15.25
C ILE A 105 14.85 22.80 -16.58
N GLU A 106 14.50 21.50 -16.61
CA GLU A 106 13.98 20.88 -17.82
C GLU A 106 12.54 21.32 -18.04
N ASP A 107 12.34 22.13 -19.07
CA ASP A 107 11.02 22.52 -19.57
C ASP A 107 10.75 21.75 -20.87
N LYS A 108 10.53 20.44 -20.72
CA LYS A 108 10.25 19.53 -21.83
C LYS A 108 8.75 19.32 -21.96
N GLU A 109 8.26 19.19 -23.19
CA GLU A 109 6.86 18.88 -23.49
C GLU A 109 6.40 17.54 -22.84
N TYR A 110 7.34 16.60 -22.68
CA TYR A 110 7.07 15.27 -22.14
C TYR A 110 7.97 14.95 -20.95
N VAL A 111 7.42 14.26 -19.97
CA VAL A 111 8.15 13.69 -18.84
C VAL A 111 8.38 12.19 -19.10
N THR A 112 9.63 11.76 -18.94
CA THR A 112 9.97 10.34 -19.06
C THR A 112 9.55 9.58 -17.81
N ALA A 113 8.78 8.51 -17.97
CA ALA A 113 8.39 7.63 -16.87
C ALA A 113 9.57 6.73 -16.47
N ASN A 114 10.22 7.02 -15.35
CA ASN A 114 11.31 6.21 -14.81
C ASN A 114 10.83 5.11 -13.86
N HIS A 115 9.58 5.21 -13.38
CA HIS A 115 9.00 4.24 -12.46
C HIS A 115 7.87 3.47 -13.15
N ILE A 116 8.19 2.25 -13.56
CA ILE A 116 7.22 1.29 -14.08
C ILE A 116 6.81 0.35 -12.96
N ARG A 117 5.51 0.27 -12.69
CA ARG A 117 4.96 -0.52 -11.59
C ARG A 117 4.10 -1.66 -12.09
N ASN A 118 4.10 -2.75 -11.34
CA ASN A 118 3.23 -3.91 -11.54
C ASN A 118 3.20 -4.46 -12.99
N PRO A 119 4.34 -4.66 -13.66
CA PRO A 119 4.35 -5.20 -15.02
C PRO A 119 3.80 -6.63 -15.03
N LYS A 120 2.91 -6.92 -15.98
CA LYS A 120 2.32 -8.24 -16.20
C LYS A 120 2.37 -8.59 -17.68
N LEU A 121 3.01 -9.72 -17.98
CA LEU A 121 3.00 -10.28 -19.32
C LEU A 121 1.62 -10.83 -19.68
N SER A 122 1.22 -10.64 -20.93
CA SER A 122 0.04 -11.34 -21.47
C SER A 122 0.27 -12.86 -21.47
N PRO A 123 -0.78 -13.69 -21.46
CA PRO A 123 -0.65 -15.15 -21.42
C PRO A 123 0.17 -15.73 -22.58
N ASN A 124 0.20 -15.06 -23.72
CA ASN A 124 0.99 -15.46 -24.89
C ASN A 124 2.42 -14.85 -24.92
N GLY A 125 2.79 -14.04 -23.89
CA GLY A 125 4.11 -13.42 -23.77
C GLY A 125 4.41 -12.27 -24.75
N ARG A 126 3.45 -11.86 -25.58
CA ARG A 126 3.69 -10.86 -26.64
C ARG A 126 3.45 -9.42 -26.23
N MET A 127 2.76 -9.21 -25.12
CA MET A 127 2.43 -7.90 -24.60
C MET A 127 2.75 -7.80 -23.12
N VAL A 128 2.98 -6.59 -22.65
CA VAL A 128 3.08 -6.26 -21.23
C VAL A 128 2.07 -5.17 -20.90
N ALA A 129 1.35 -5.35 -19.80
CA ALA A 129 0.54 -4.32 -19.15
C ALA A 129 1.26 -3.85 -17.89
N TYR A 130 1.25 -2.56 -17.61
CA TYR A 130 1.91 -1.96 -16.45
C TYR A 130 1.27 -0.64 -16.08
N SER A 131 1.56 -0.14 -14.88
CA SER A 131 1.19 1.22 -14.48
C SER A 131 2.40 2.15 -14.48
N ALA A 132 2.19 3.36 -14.99
CA ALA A 132 3.11 4.47 -14.96
C ALA A 132 2.32 5.78 -14.80
N PHE A 133 2.79 6.72 -13.95
CA PHE A 133 2.07 7.95 -13.63
C PHE A 133 0.60 7.70 -13.22
N HIS A 134 0.34 6.63 -12.47
CA HIS A 134 -1.00 6.22 -12.04
C HIS A 134 -1.99 5.98 -13.20
N ARG A 135 -1.48 5.48 -14.33
CA ARG A 135 -2.27 5.13 -15.52
C ARG A 135 -1.82 3.77 -16.06
N ILE A 136 -2.76 3.02 -16.61
CA ILE A 136 -2.46 1.72 -17.22
C ILE A 136 -2.01 1.89 -18.66
N TYR A 137 -0.89 1.28 -18.98
CA TYR A 137 -0.32 1.20 -20.32
C TYR A 137 -0.19 -0.25 -20.76
N ILE A 138 -0.27 -0.46 -22.06
CA ILE A 138 0.09 -1.71 -22.72
C ILE A 138 1.15 -1.45 -23.78
N LYS A 139 2.05 -2.43 -23.96
CA LYS A 139 3.11 -2.36 -24.95
C LYS A 139 3.33 -3.74 -25.57
N GLU A 140 3.47 -3.80 -26.90
CA GLU A 140 3.93 -5.00 -27.60
C GLU A 140 5.43 -5.21 -27.38
N LEU A 141 5.82 -6.44 -27.18
CA LEU A 141 7.23 -6.81 -26.97
C LEU A 141 7.85 -7.36 -28.26
N PRO A 142 9.16 -7.12 -28.52
CA PRO A 142 10.06 -6.32 -27.68
C PRO A 142 9.98 -4.80 -27.94
N ASN A 143 9.55 -4.34 -29.11
CA ASN A 143 9.83 -2.99 -29.60
C ASN A 143 8.57 -2.13 -29.86
N GLY A 144 7.39 -2.54 -29.42
CA GLY A 144 6.16 -1.75 -29.58
C GLY A 144 6.18 -0.45 -28.76
N GLU A 145 5.39 0.53 -29.18
CA GLU A 145 5.21 1.77 -28.43
C GLU A 145 4.21 1.61 -27.30
N PRO A 146 4.44 2.25 -26.14
CA PRO A 146 3.48 2.28 -25.05
C PRO A 146 2.16 2.95 -25.45
N LYS A 147 1.05 2.33 -25.16
CA LYS A 147 -0.28 2.91 -25.39
C LYS A 147 -1.07 2.94 -24.10
N ARG A 148 -1.58 4.12 -23.72
CA ARG A 148 -2.50 4.25 -22.59
C ARG A 148 -3.76 3.44 -22.87
N LEU A 149 -4.18 2.66 -21.89
CA LEU A 149 -5.31 1.72 -22.06
C LEU A 149 -6.66 2.39 -21.86
N THR A 150 -6.78 3.32 -20.94
CA THR A 150 -8.01 3.98 -20.50
C THR A 150 -7.91 5.50 -20.62
N ASN A 151 -9.04 6.19 -20.44
CA ASN A 151 -9.11 7.65 -20.35
C ASN A 151 -9.65 8.13 -19.00
N PHE A 152 -9.52 7.30 -17.96
CA PHE A 152 -9.95 7.68 -16.62
C PHE A 152 -9.11 8.81 -16.05
N ASP A 153 -9.73 9.58 -15.16
CA ASP A 153 -9.06 10.56 -14.31
C ASP A 153 -8.78 10.04 -12.89
N TYR A 154 -9.05 8.77 -12.64
CA TYR A 154 -8.70 8.09 -11.40
C TYR A 154 -7.27 7.56 -11.43
N THR A 155 -6.70 7.32 -10.26
CA THR A 155 -5.50 6.48 -10.14
C THR A 155 -5.84 5.07 -10.61
N GLU A 156 -5.02 4.50 -11.47
CA GLU A 156 -5.15 3.16 -12.03
C GLU A 156 -3.87 2.37 -11.76
N GLU A 157 -3.99 1.21 -11.13
CA GLU A 157 -2.85 0.41 -10.71
C GLU A 157 -3.11 -1.10 -10.84
N MET A 158 -2.03 -1.88 -10.74
CA MET A 158 -2.07 -3.34 -10.64
C MET A 158 -2.86 -4.04 -11.76
N PRO A 159 -2.50 -3.82 -13.05
CA PRO A 159 -3.16 -4.50 -14.15
C PRO A 159 -2.92 -6.01 -14.11
N ILE A 160 -3.93 -6.78 -14.47
CA ILE A 160 -3.86 -8.22 -14.62
C ILE A 160 -4.56 -8.66 -15.91
N TRP A 161 -4.01 -9.64 -16.58
CA TRP A 161 -4.59 -10.24 -17.77
C TRP A 161 -5.59 -11.33 -17.42
N SER A 162 -6.70 -11.42 -18.16
CA SER A 162 -7.51 -12.63 -18.17
C SER A 162 -6.71 -13.80 -18.73
N PRO A 163 -6.99 -15.06 -18.34
CA PRO A 163 -6.24 -16.23 -18.81
C PRO A 163 -6.26 -16.41 -20.33
N ASP A 164 -7.31 -15.94 -21.02
CA ASP A 164 -7.44 -15.96 -22.47
C ASP A 164 -6.77 -14.76 -23.17
N GLY A 165 -6.27 -13.78 -22.40
CA GLY A 165 -5.59 -12.59 -22.90
C GLY A 165 -6.50 -11.53 -23.53
N LYS A 166 -7.82 -11.66 -23.42
CA LYS A 166 -8.77 -10.75 -24.09
C LYS A 166 -9.20 -9.56 -23.25
N GLU A 167 -8.97 -9.62 -21.95
CA GLU A 167 -9.35 -8.59 -21.00
C GLU A 167 -8.17 -8.23 -20.08
N ILE A 168 -8.14 -6.98 -19.62
CA ILE A 168 -7.30 -6.53 -18.53
C ILE A 168 -8.21 -6.01 -17.42
N ALA A 169 -8.04 -6.54 -16.21
CA ALA A 169 -8.62 -5.96 -15.02
C ALA A 169 -7.55 -5.18 -14.24
N PHE A 170 -7.97 -4.18 -13.49
CA PHE A 170 -7.10 -3.29 -12.72
C PHE A 170 -7.85 -2.66 -11.56
N VAL A 171 -7.12 -2.17 -10.58
CA VAL A 171 -7.70 -1.41 -9.45
C VAL A 171 -7.65 0.08 -9.74
N THR A 172 -8.62 0.81 -9.19
CA THR A 172 -8.67 2.27 -9.25
C THR A 172 -8.70 2.85 -7.84
N TRP A 173 -8.39 4.12 -7.73
CA TRP A 173 -8.55 4.92 -6.52
C TRP A 173 -8.89 6.36 -6.85
N ASN A 174 -9.84 6.91 -6.15
CA ASN A 174 -10.00 8.34 -5.97
C ASN A 174 -10.39 8.65 -4.52
N HIS A 175 -10.16 9.87 -4.12
CA HIS A 175 -10.32 10.25 -2.72
C HIS A 175 -11.79 10.30 -2.27
N GLN A 176 -12.70 10.69 -3.15
CA GLN A 176 -14.14 10.82 -2.85
C GLN A 176 -14.82 9.45 -2.77
N ASP A 177 -14.67 8.64 -3.83
CA ASP A 177 -15.42 7.40 -4.00
C ASP A 177 -14.69 6.17 -3.46
N GLY A 178 -13.38 6.30 -3.17
CA GLY A 178 -12.53 5.17 -2.83
C GLY A 178 -12.07 4.39 -4.05
N GLY A 179 -11.78 3.12 -3.86
CA GLY A 179 -11.30 2.22 -4.91
C GLY A 179 -12.40 1.37 -5.52
N ALA A 180 -12.10 0.80 -6.67
CA ALA A 180 -12.91 -0.22 -7.33
C ALA A 180 -12.03 -1.12 -8.21
N ILE A 181 -12.58 -2.25 -8.65
CA ILE A 181 -11.99 -3.07 -9.70
C ILE A 181 -12.76 -2.81 -10.99
N TYR A 182 -12.01 -2.52 -12.03
CA TYR A 182 -12.52 -2.38 -13.39
C TYR A 182 -11.89 -3.42 -14.30
N LYS A 183 -12.54 -3.70 -15.40
CA LYS A 183 -11.96 -4.44 -16.53
C LYS A 183 -12.22 -3.76 -17.85
N ILE A 184 -11.35 -3.98 -18.80
CA ILE A 184 -11.48 -3.49 -20.17
C ILE A 184 -11.24 -4.63 -21.17
N THR A 185 -12.11 -4.75 -22.16
CA THR A 185 -11.95 -5.67 -23.28
C THR A 185 -10.95 -5.10 -24.29
N LEU A 186 -10.06 -5.92 -24.81
CA LEU A 186 -9.03 -5.50 -25.76
C LEU A 186 -9.43 -5.73 -27.22
N GLU A 187 -10.32 -6.69 -27.48
CA GLU A 187 -10.81 -7.03 -28.81
C GLU A 187 -12.10 -6.26 -29.15
N GLY A 188 -12.24 -5.86 -30.40
CA GLY A 188 -13.42 -5.15 -30.90
C GLY A 188 -13.59 -3.75 -30.30
N LYS A 189 -14.82 -3.37 -29.99
CA LYS A 189 -15.09 -2.10 -29.30
C LYS A 189 -14.68 -2.23 -27.83
N LYS A 190 -13.64 -1.49 -27.44
CA LYS A 190 -13.18 -1.45 -26.06
C LYS A 190 -14.35 -1.12 -25.12
N LYS A 191 -14.68 -2.05 -24.24
CA LYS A 191 -15.74 -1.90 -23.23
C LYS A 191 -15.11 -1.89 -21.85
N LEU A 192 -15.27 -0.80 -21.15
CA LEU A 192 -14.87 -0.63 -19.77
C LEU A 192 -16.05 -0.96 -18.86
N VAL A 193 -15.83 -1.83 -17.88
CA VAL A 193 -16.85 -2.33 -16.95
C VAL A 193 -16.33 -2.22 -15.53
N LYS A 194 -17.11 -1.58 -14.65
CA LYS A 194 -16.90 -1.60 -13.20
C LYS A 194 -17.40 -2.95 -12.67
N LEU A 195 -16.57 -3.64 -11.90
CA LEU A 195 -16.88 -4.96 -11.35
C LEU A 195 -17.35 -4.93 -9.90
N THR A 196 -16.94 -3.90 -9.16
CA THR A 196 -17.23 -3.78 -7.72
C THR A 196 -17.88 -2.44 -7.40
N ASP A 197 -18.98 -2.44 -6.64
CA ASP A 197 -19.71 -1.23 -6.27
C ASP A 197 -19.49 -0.82 -4.79
N GLU A 198 -18.94 -1.72 -3.97
CA GLU A 198 -18.64 -1.41 -2.57
C GLU A 198 -17.42 -0.50 -2.44
N GLU A 199 -17.54 0.53 -1.63
CA GLU A 199 -16.40 1.38 -1.28
C GLU A 199 -15.32 0.60 -0.52
N GLY A 200 -14.06 0.93 -0.76
CA GLY A 200 -12.92 0.31 -0.09
C GLY A 200 -11.62 0.71 -0.74
N ILE A 201 -10.51 0.19 -0.23
CA ILE A 201 -9.25 0.15 -0.96
C ILE A 201 -9.05 -1.27 -1.49
N TYR A 202 -8.69 -1.38 -2.75
CA TYR A 202 -8.53 -2.66 -3.45
C TYR A 202 -7.07 -2.84 -3.85
N SER A 203 -6.55 -4.04 -3.68
CA SER A 203 -5.17 -4.36 -4.05
C SER A 203 -5.01 -5.82 -4.47
N SER A 204 -3.89 -6.10 -5.13
CA SER A 204 -3.45 -7.45 -5.50
C SER A 204 -4.52 -8.28 -6.23
N PRO A 205 -5.20 -7.74 -7.25
CA PRO A 205 -6.16 -8.52 -8.02
C PRO A 205 -5.47 -9.68 -8.74
N THR A 206 -6.17 -10.79 -8.91
CA THR A 206 -5.72 -11.93 -9.72
C THR A 206 -6.91 -12.71 -10.28
N TYR A 207 -6.85 -13.09 -11.56
CA TYR A 207 -7.82 -14.00 -12.14
C TYR A 207 -7.57 -15.43 -11.65
N ASN A 208 -8.65 -16.19 -11.45
CA ASN A 208 -8.53 -17.65 -11.34
C ASN A 208 -8.22 -18.26 -12.71
N ASN A 209 -7.86 -19.55 -12.72
CA ASN A 209 -7.47 -20.25 -13.94
C ASN A 209 -8.54 -20.26 -15.03
N ASN A 210 -9.82 -20.25 -14.64
CA ASN A 210 -10.95 -20.29 -15.59
C ASN A 210 -11.31 -18.89 -16.13
N GLY A 211 -10.80 -17.81 -15.51
CA GLY A 211 -11.10 -16.43 -15.89
C GLY A 211 -12.51 -15.96 -15.52
N ASP A 212 -13.27 -16.73 -14.73
CA ASP A 212 -14.63 -16.40 -14.32
C ASP A 212 -14.71 -15.63 -13.00
N ARG A 213 -13.61 -15.59 -12.23
CA ARG A 213 -13.50 -14.90 -10.94
C ARG A 213 -12.22 -14.12 -10.84
N ILE A 214 -12.28 -13.02 -10.10
CA ILE A 214 -11.13 -12.22 -9.68
C ILE A 214 -11.07 -12.24 -8.17
N VAL A 215 -9.93 -12.70 -7.63
CA VAL A 215 -9.60 -12.62 -6.20
C VAL A 215 -8.80 -11.35 -5.96
N PHE A 216 -9.00 -10.71 -4.83
CA PHE A 216 -8.32 -9.47 -4.46
C PHE A 216 -8.33 -9.28 -2.94
N ILE A 217 -7.54 -8.33 -2.49
CA ILE A 217 -7.54 -7.85 -1.10
C ILE A 217 -8.35 -6.56 -1.06
N LYS A 218 -9.30 -6.48 -0.11
CA LYS A 218 -10.10 -5.27 0.14
C LYS A 218 -9.93 -4.85 1.58
N GLY A 219 -9.60 -3.57 1.77
CA GLY A 219 -9.55 -2.89 3.05
C GLY A 219 -10.59 -1.79 3.17
N SER A 220 -10.71 -1.23 4.36
CA SER A 220 -11.61 -0.10 4.63
C SER A 220 -11.07 1.20 4.01
N LYS A 221 -11.91 1.89 3.24
CA LYS A 221 -11.63 3.23 2.73
C LYS A 221 -11.36 4.21 3.88
N GLN A 222 -12.14 4.15 4.94
CA GLN A 222 -12.03 5.05 6.08
C GLN A 222 -10.73 4.80 6.85
N GLU A 223 -10.40 3.54 7.15
CA GLU A 223 -9.13 3.22 7.81
C GLU A 223 -7.91 3.65 6.99
N TYR A 224 -8.00 3.53 5.65
CA TYR A 224 -6.94 4.01 4.77
C TYR A 224 -6.79 5.53 4.83
N LYS A 225 -7.90 6.28 4.85
CA LYS A 225 -7.90 7.73 4.97
C LYS A 225 -7.45 8.23 6.34
N ASP A 226 -7.82 7.53 7.41
CA ASP A 226 -7.47 7.89 8.78
C ASP A 226 -6.07 7.39 9.18
N GLY A 227 -5.52 6.45 8.42
CA GLY A 227 -4.18 5.94 8.63
C GLY A 227 -3.11 7.01 8.45
N TYR A 228 -2.01 6.91 9.19
CA TYR A 228 -0.83 7.75 9.02
C TYR A 228 0.43 6.89 8.87
N GLY A 229 1.45 7.48 8.25
CA GLY A 229 2.70 6.79 7.92
C GLY A 229 2.59 5.94 6.64
N PRO A 230 3.72 5.40 6.17
CA PRO A 230 3.81 4.69 4.88
C PRO A 230 3.10 3.34 4.85
N ARG A 231 2.55 2.89 5.97
CA ARG A 231 1.87 1.59 6.12
C ARG A 231 0.45 1.78 6.61
N SER A 232 -0.41 2.27 5.74
CA SER A 232 -1.85 2.37 6.03
C SER A 232 -2.62 1.06 5.85
N PHE A 233 -1.93 -0.09 5.68
CA PHE A 233 -2.54 -1.41 5.66
C PHE A 233 -2.95 -1.83 7.07
N ARG A 234 -4.17 -2.34 7.20
CA ARG A 234 -4.78 -2.64 8.48
C ARG A 234 -5.12 -4.11 8.65
N SER A 235 -5.33 -4.50 9.89
CA SER A 235 -5.72 -5.87 10.27
C SER A 235 -7.09 -6.30 9.75
N SER A 236 -7.91 -5.34 9.34
CA SER A 236 -9.24 -5.58 8.76
C SER A 236 -9.23 -5.98 7.29
N ASP A 237 -8.07 -5.94 6.63
CA ASP A 237 -7.97 -6.32 5.22
C ASP A 237 -8.39 -7.77 5.03
N ALA A 238 -9.26 -8.00 4.06
CA ALA A 238 -9.83 -9.31 3.76
C ALA A 238 -9.54 -9.75 2.33
N LEU A 239 -9.32 -11.05 2.18
CA LEU A 239 -9.29 -11.72 0.88
C LEU A 239 -10.72 -11.91 0.41
N MET A 240 -11.00 -11.41 -0.76
CA MET A 240 -12.34 -11.41 -1.35
C MET A 240 -12.30 -11.82 -2.82
N TRP A 241 -13.46 -12.09 -3.40
CA TRP A 241 -13.57 -12.32 -4.81
C TRP A 241 -14.87 -11.74 -5.40
N VAL A 242 -14.83 -11.45 -6.68
CA VAL A 242 -15.96 -11.03 -7.48
C VAL A 242 -16.02 -11.83 -8.79
N SER A 243 -17.21 -12.02 -9.33
CA SER A 243 -17.37 -12.59 -10.67
C SER A 243 -16.73 -11.69 -11.72
N ASN A 244 -16.13 -12.26 -12.75
CA ASN A 244 -15.68 -11.52 -13.93
C ASN A 244 -16.81 -10.71 -14.62
N LYS A 245 -18.07 -11.03 -14.33
CA LYS A 245 -19.22 -10.25 -14.81
C LYS A 245 -19.59 -9.09 -13.89
N GLY A 246 -18.90 -8.96 -12.76
CA GLY A 246 -19.23 -8.00 -11.71
C GLY A 246 -20.31 -8.51 -10.76
N GLY A 247 -20.75 -7.65 -9.86
CA GLY A 247 -21.83 -7.92 -8.90
C GLY A 247 -21.32 -8.07 -7.46
N LYS A 248 -22.00 -8.91 -6.69
CA LYS A 248 -21.71 -9.07 -5.25
C LYS A 248 -20.27 -9.51 -4.99
N ILE A 249 -19.61 -8.80 -4.07
CA ILE A 249 -18.32 -9.19 -3.51
C ILE A 249 -18.55 -10.30 -2.47
N ASN A 250 -17.72 -11.34 -2.54
CA ASN A 250 -17.79 -12.48 -1.64
C ASN A 250 -16.54 -12.54 -0.77
N HIS A 251 -16.74 -12.69 0.53
CA HIS A 251 -15.68 -12.81 1.51
C HIS A 251 -15.11 -14.24 1.50
N ILE A 252 -13.79 -14.36 1.60
CA ILE A 252 -13.06 -15.63 1.77
C ILE A 252 -12.55 -15.74 3.20
N THR A 253 -11.65 -14.85 3.60
CA THR A 253 -11.06 -14.82 4.95
C THR A 253 -10.38 -13.47 5.21
N LEU A 254 -10.04 -13.17 6.45
CA LEU A 254 -9.14 -12.06 6.78
C LEU A 254 -7.73 -12.35 6.25
N CYS A 255 -7.03 -11.31 5.80
CA CYS A 255 -5.67 -11.47 5.26
C CYS A 255 -4.64 -11.82 6.33
N GLU A 256 -4.73 -11.27 7.54
CA GLU A 256 -3.78 -11.50 8.65
C GLU A 256 -2.31 -11.36 8.22
N GLY A 257 -2.03 -10.34 7.42
CA GLY A 257 -0.71 -10.08 6.85
C GLY A 257 -0.33 -10.94 5.64
N ARG A 258 -1.23 -11.79 5.15
CA ARG A 258 -1.05 -12.52 3.89
C ARG A 258 -1.33 -11.61 2.70
N SER A 259 -0.56 -11.78 1.65
CA SER A 259 -0.59 -10.95 0.43
C SER A 259 -0.35 -11.79 -0.82
N ASN A 260 -0.33 -11.14 -1.98
CA ASN A 260 0.02 -11.73 -3.27
C ASN A 260 -0.79 -12.98 -3.62
N PRO A 261 -2.13 -12.92 -3.64
CA PRO A 261 -2.94 -14.05 -4.07
C PRO A 261 -2.58 -14.46 -5.49
N HIS A 262 -2.37 -15.77 -5.71
CA HIS A 262 -2.05 -16.32 -7.03
C HIS A 262 -2.54 -17.76 -7.17
N PHE A 263 -2.65 -18.21 -8.41
CA PHE A 263 -3.10 -19.54 -8.75
C PHE A 263 -2.01 -20.34 -9.44
N ILE A 264 -2.05 -21.64 -9.25
CA ILE A 264 -1.23 -22.60 -10.01
C ILE A 264 -2.12 -23.37 -10.98
N LYS A 265 -1.55 -23.83 -12.08
CA LYS A 265 -2.26 -24.61 -13.08
C LYS A 265 -2.81 -25.91 -12.44
N ASN A 266 -4.03 -26.29 -12.82
CA ASN A 266 -4.71 -27.48 -12.32
C ASN A 266 -4.97 -27.52 -10.80
N SER A 267 -5.03 -26.36 -10.15
CA SER A 267 -5.44 -26.24 -8.76
C SER A 267 -6.47 -25.13 -8.60
N ASP A 268 -7.50 -25.36 -7.80
CA ASP A 268 -8.52 -24.38 -7.46
C ASP A 268 -8.22 -23.69 -6.10
N ARG A 269 -7.02 -23.88 -5.57
CA ARG A 269 -6.60 -23.26 -4.32
C ARG A 269 -5.97 -21.91 -4.57
N ILE A 270 -6.22 -20.97 -3.66
CA ILE A 270 -5.64 -19.64 -3.66
C ILE A 270 -4.34 -19.72 -2.84
N HIS A 271 -3.22 -19.37 -3.47
CA HIS A 271 -1.93 -19.27 -2.81
C HIS A 271 -1.70 -17.84 -2.33
N LEU A 272 -1.09 -17.70 -1.16
CA LEU A 272 -0.83 -16.43 -0.48
C LEU A 272 0.53 -16.50 0.22
N TYR A 273 1.10 -15.34 0.50
CA TYR A 273 2.35 -15.26 1.25
C TYR A 273 2.23 -14.31 2.45
N SER A 274 2.84 -14.68 3.56
CA SER A 274 3.10 -13.77 4.68
C SER A 274 4.46 -14.07 5.32
N ASN A 275 5.07 -13.06 5.96
CA ASN A 275 6.35 -13.25 6.64
C ASN A 275 6.26 -14.25 7.81
N SER A 276 5.11 -14.35 8.45
CA SER A 276 4.91 -15.24 9.62
C SER A 276 4.64 -16.69 9.22
N LYS A 277 3.80 -16.92 8.22
CA LYS A 277 3.37 -18.27 7.80
C LYS A 277 4.12 -18.79 6.56
N GLY A 278 4.84 -17.92 5.83
CA GLY A 278 5.46 -18.27 4.55
C GLY A 278 4.44 -18.35 3.42
N LEU A 279 4.70 -19.22 2.44
CA LEU A 279 3.78 -19.53 1.35
C LEU A 279 2.69 -20.47 1.86
N THR A 280 1.44 -20.06 1.72
CA THR A 280 0.26 -20.82 2.14
C THR A 280 -0.69 -21.03 0.98
N SER A 281 -1.65 -21.92 1.13
CA SER A 281 -2.79 -22.04 0.23
C SER A 281 -4.08 -22.26 1.00
N ILE A 282 -5.19 -21.76 0.47
CA ILE A 282 -6.51 -21.83 1.10
C ILE A 282 -7.60 -22.17 0.07
N ARG A 283 -8.69 -22.73 0.52
CA ARG A 283 -9.88 -22.94 -0.31
C ARG A 283 -10.69 -21.66 -0.48
N TRP A 284 -11.62 -21.64 -1.46
CA TRP A 284 -12.51 -20.53 -1.73
C TRP A 284 -13.50 -20.19 -0.60
N ASP A 285 -13.75 -21.13 0.27
CA ASP A 285 -14.60 -20.96 1.46
C ASP A 285 -13.82 -20.47 2.71
N GLY A 286 -12.52 -20.19 2.56
CA GLY A 286 -11.67 -19.77 3.65
C GLY A 286 -11.22 -20.90 4.57
N THR A 287 -11.48 -22.16 4.24
CA THR A 287 -11.09 -23.32 5.04
C THR A 287 -9.84 -24.01 4.50
N ASP A 288 -9.35 -25.03 5.22
CA ASP A 288 -8.24 -25.91 4.84
C ASP A 288 -6.98 -25.12 4.45
N GLU A 289 -6.56 -24.16 5.30
CA GLU A 289 -5.29 -23.46 5.11
C GLU A 289 -4.14 -24.46 5.24
N LYS A 290 -3.22 -24.43 4.28
CA LYS A 290 -2.00 -25.27 4.27
C LYS A 290 -0.78 -24.36 4.18
N GLU A 291 0.12 -24.47 5.14
CA GLU A 291 1.45 -23.90 5.05
C GLU A 291 2.31 -24.79 4.14
N ILE A 292 2.98 -24.21 3.16
CA ILE A 292 3.71 -24.96 2.13
C ILE A 292 5.21 -24.89 2.40
N ILE A 293 5.78 -23.70 2.37
CA ILE A 293 7.20 -23.47 2.65
C ILE A 293 7.40 -22.11 3.34
N LYS A 294 8.45 -22.04 4.16
CA LYS A 294 9.07 -20.79 4.62
C LYS A 294 10.42 -20.64 3.95
N VAL A 295 10.75 -19.45 3.50
CA VAL A 295 12.05 -19.18 2.88
C VAL A 295 12.76 -18.12 3.71
N THR A 296 13.97 -18.45 4.12
CA THR A 296 14.87 -17.57 4.86
C THR A 296 16.18 -17.42 4.10
N GLY A 297 16.93 -16.42 4.40
CA GLY A 297 18.18 -16.18 3.70
C GLY A 297 19.21 -15.43 4.52
N ILE A 298 20.07 -14.75 3.80
CA ILE A 298 21.24 -14.06 4.31
C ILE A 298 20.84 -13.08 5.42
N THR A 299 21.57 -13.14 6.54
CA THR A 299 21.50 -12.14 7.58
C THR A 299 21.98 -10.82 7.00
N THR A 300 21.08 -9.88 6.82
CA THR A 300 21.46 -8.52 6.50
C THR A 300 21.75 -7.78 7.79
N TYR A 301 22.82 -7.00 7.79
CA TYR A 301 22.93 -5.90 8.73
C TYR A 301 21.81 -4.93 8.40
N GLY A 302 20.67 -5.10 9.06
CA GLY A 302 19.66 -4.06 9.03
C GLY A 302 20.35 -2.77 9.46
N ALA A 303 20.06 -1.68 8.78
CA ALA A 303 20.39 -0.33 9.20
C ALA A 303 19.65 0.00 10.52
N GLY A 304 19.59 -0.91 11.44
CA GLY A 304 18.84 -0.89 12.68
C GLY A 304 19.76 -1.05 13.87
N TRP A 305 19.58 -0.25 14.79
CA TRP A 305 20.21 -0.03 16.08
C TRP A 305 20.09 -1.21 17.07
N SER A 306 19.86 -2.44 16.59
CA SER A 306 19.67 -3.59 17.46
C SER A 306 20.73 -4.66 17.26
N PRO A 307 21.34 -5.16 18.35
CA PRO A 307 22.24 -6.31 18.33
C PRO A 307 21.59 -7.64 17.89
N GLU A 308 20.27 -7.69 17.75
CA GLU A 308 19.52 -8.87 17.27
C GLU A 308 19.63 -9.13 15.75
N ALA A 309 20.50 -8.41 15.06
CA ALA A 309 20.78 -8.51 13.63
C ALA A 309 21.38 -9.86 13.17
N SER A 310 21.39 -10.89 14.01
CA SER A 310 21.96 -12.20 13.67
C SER A 310 20.96 -13.23 13.16
N LYS A 311 19.69 -12.88 13.05
CA LYS A 311 18.67 -13.81 12.53
C LYS A 311 18.60 -13.76 11.01
N PRO A 312 18.55 -14.89 10.30
CA PRO A 312 18.33 -14.89 8.86
C PRO A 312 17.04 -14.13 8.49
N SER A 313 17.12 -13.22 7.52
CA SER A 313 15.97 -12.53 7.00
C SER A 313 14.98 -13.51 6.40
N THR A 314 13.68 -13.34 6.68
CA THR A 314 12.64 -14.03 5.93
C THR A 314 12.47 -13.39 4.56
N ALA A 315 12.06 -14.19 3.57
CA ALA A 315 11.68 -13.64 2.28
C ALA A 315 10.60 -12.57 2.45
N SER A 316 10.67 -11.52 1.66
CA SER A 316 9.61 -10.50 1.61
C SER A 316 8.42 -10.94 0.74
N MET A 317 8.66 -11.87 -0.17
CA MET A 317 7.66 -12.47 -1.04
C MET A 317 8.08 -13.87 -1.49
N VAL A 318 7.13 -14.80 -1.57
CA VAL A 318 7.30 -16.08 -2.22
C VAL A 318 6.11 -16.33 -3.15
N ILE A 319 6.40 -16.60 -4.41
CA ILE A 319 5.38 -16.90 -5.43
C ILE A 319 5.66 -18.28 -6.01
N LYS A 320 4.69 -19.18 -5.91
CA LYS A 320 4.79 -20.51 -6.52
C LYS A 320 4.69 -20.42 -8.04
N SER A 321 5.53 -21.18 -8.73
CA SER A 321 5.40 -21.39 -10.18
C SER A 321 4.01 -21.93 -10.52
N PRO A 322 3.37 -21.41 -11.56
CA PRO A 322 2.06 -21.93 -11.98
C PRO A 322 2.12 -23.36 -12.52
N VAL A 323 3.29 -23.86 -12.92
CA VAL A 323 3.43 -25.12 -13.69
C VAL A 323 4.48 -26.10 -13.13
N THR A 324 5.35 -25.67 -12.22
CA THR A 324 6.43 -26.51 -11.67
C THR A 324 6.40 -26.54 -10.14
N ASP A 325 7.18 -27.42 -9.54
CA ASP A 325 7.38 -27.48 -8.08
C ASP A 325 8.42 -26.48 -7.59
N GLN A 326 8.54 -25.35 -8.27
CA GLN A 326 9.43 -24.27 -7.89
C GLN A 326 8.65 -23.07 -7.40
N ALA A 327 9.33 -22.21 -6.66
CA ALA A 327 8.86 -20.88 -6.28
C ALA A 327 9.97 -19.85 -6.49
N LEU A 328 9.57 -18.61 -6.72
CA LEU A 328 10.44 -17.45 -6.62
C LEU A 328 10.34 -16.87 -5.21
N ALA A 329 11.46 -16.59 -4.59
CA ALA A 329 11.55 -15.92 -3.31
C ALA A 329 12.39 -14.66 -3.43
N ILE A 330 11.88 -13.55 -2.86
CA ILE A 330 12.60 -12.28 -2.78
C ILE A 330 13.12 -12.12 -1.36
N ILE A 331 14.44 -11.97 -1.22
CA ILE A 331 15.10 -11.71 0.07
C ILE A 331 15.96 -10.46 -0.12
N ASN A 332 15.64 -9.42 0.60
CA ASN A 332 16.21 -8.09 0.38
C ASN A 332 15.94 -7.64 -1.08
N ASN A 333 16.97 -7.45 -1.88
CA ASN A 333 16.86 -7.09 -3.29
C ASN A 333 17.24 -8.25 -4.25
N ASP A 334 17.46 -9.44 -3.70
CA ASP A 334 17.84 -10.62 -4.48
C ASP A 334 16.64 -11.52 -4.73
N ILE A 335 16.64 -12.17 -5.89
CA ILE A 335 15.63 -13.15 -6.29
C ILE A 335 16.27 -14.54 -6.31
N TYR A 336 15.57 -15.48 -5.70
CA TYR A 336 15.99 -16.89 -5.63
C TYR A 336 14.92 -17.79 -6.23
N THR A 337 15.33 -18.84 -6.92
CA THR A 337 14.47 -19.98 -7.20
C THR A 337 14.65 -21.02 -6.11
N VAL A 338 13.57 -21.55 -5.58
CA VAL A 338 13.59 -22.64 -4.60
C VAL A 338 12.70 -23.77 -5.07
N THR A 339 13.12 -25.00 -4.83
CA THR A 339 12.31 -26.18 -5.12
C THR A 339 11.43 -26.50 -3.91
N ILE A 340 10.14 -26.62 -4.14
CA ILE A 340 9.17 -26.98 -3.10
C ILE A 340 9.21 -28.50 -2.92
N PRO A 341 9.60 -29.03 -1.73
CA PRO A 341 9.61 -30.44 -1.51
C PRO A 341 8.19 -31.01 -1.40
N TYR A 342 7.99 -32.18 -1.98
CA TYR A 342 6.79 -32.96 -1.70
C TYR A 342 6.96 -33.67 -0.35
N LYS A 343 6.47 -33.04 0.71
CA LYS A 343 6.35 -33.69 2.03
C LYS A 343 4.90 -33.57 2.50
N GLY A 344 4.29 -34.68 2.83
CA GLY A 344 2.94 -34.69 3.37
C GLY A 344 2.90 -34.04 4.76
N GLY A 345 2.20 -32.89 4.88
CA GLY A 345 1.75 -32.36 6.15
C GLY A 345 2.67 -31.43 6.93
N GLU A 346 3.97 -31.36 6.66
CA GLU A 346 4.89 -30.48 7.40
C GLU A 346 5.39 -29.30 6.57
N THR A 347 5.41 -28.10 7.17
CA THR A 347 5.99 -26.92 6.57
C THR A 347 7.51 -27.01 6.59
N VAL A 348 8.14 -26.88 5.44
CA VAL A 348 9.60 -26.90 5.32
C VAL A 348 10.15 -25.49 5.28
N THR A 349 11.21 -25.23 6.06
CA THR A 349 11.97 -23.97 5.97
C THR A 349 13.20 -24.19 5.09
N ILE A 350 13.29 -23.39 4.02
CA ILE A 350 14.42 -23.39 3.09
C ILE A 350 15.28 -22.17 3.41
N ASN A 351 16.56 -22.41 3.74
CA ASN A 351 17.54 -21.36 3.93
C ASN A 351 18.39 -21.20 2.68
N VAL A 352 18.20 -20.14 1.92
CA VAL A 352 18.93 -19.91 0.67
C VAL A 352 20.41 -19.57 0.88
N ALA A 353 20.82 -19.17 2.08
CA ALA A 353 22.23 -18.91 2.41
C ALA A 353 23.04 -20.22 2.58
N ASP A 354 22.38 -21.33 2.81
CA ASP A 354 23.03 -22.64 3.06
C ASP A 354 22.63 -23.66 1.97
N ALA A 355 22.86 -23.27 0.73
CA ALA A 355 22.55 -24.12 -0.43
C ALA A 355 23.28 -25.48 -0.40
N SER A 356 24.43 -25.58 0.31
CA SER A 356 25.20 -26.82 0.44
C SER A 356 24.57 -27.81 1.42
N LYS A 357 23.77 -27.35 2.36
CA LYS A 357 23.06 -28.15 3.37
C LYS A 357 21.57 -28.29 3.08
N ALA A 358 21.06 -27.50 2.14
CA ALA A 358 19.65 -27.59 1.78
C ALA A 358 19.38 -28.98 1.16
N ALA A 359 18.43 -29.71 1.73
CA ALA A 359 17.91 -30.93 1.12
C ALA A 359 17.27 -30.67 -0.25
N PHE A 360 17.10 -29.40 -0.59
CA PHE A 360 16.44 -28.91 -1.80
C PHE A 360 17.28 -27.79 -2.41
N PRO A 361 17.61 -27.88 -3.71
CA PRO A 361 18.43 -26.88 -4.37
C PRO A 361 17.71 -25.53 -4.43
N SER A 362 18.44 -24.47 -4.08
CA SER A 362 18.06 -23.09 -4.30
C SER A 362 19.13 -22.40 -5.14
N ASN A 363 18.71 -21.58 -6.09
CA ASN A 363 19.62 -20.84 -6.94
C ASN A 363 19.29 -19.34 -6.89
N LYS A 364 20.32 -18.53 -6.72
CA LYS A 364 20.21 -17.09 -6.90
C LYS A 364 20.07 -16.78 -8.39
N LEU A 365 19.05 -16.04 -8.75
CA LEU A 365 18.92 -15.50 -10.10
C LEU A 365 19.79 -14.25 -10.20
N THR A 366 20.78 -14.30 -11.04
CA THR A 366 21.53 -13.12 -11.43
C THR A 366 20.72 -12.40 -12.50
N LEU A 367 20.16 -11.26 -12.17
CA LEU A 367 19.64 -10.36 -13.17
C LEU A 367 20.87 -9.76 -13.87
N VAL A 368 21.07 -10.09 -15.12
CA VAL A 368 22.01 -9.38 -15.96
C VAL A 368 21.41 -8.00 -16.15
N GLY A 369 21.87 -7.05 -15.34
CA GLY A 369 21.48 -5.67 -15.47
C GLY A 369 21.94 -5.20 -16.85
N GLY A 370 21.00 -4.82 -17.70
CA GLY A 370 21.34 -3.92 -18.77
C GLY A 370 21.76 -2.60 -18.13
N GLU A 371 22.87 -2.04 -18.56
CA GLU A 371 23.32 -0.69 -18.27
C GLU A 371 22.24 0.36 -18.57
#